data_f686dea77f8971a07d0db3301b567c75
#
_entry.id   f686dea77f8971a07d0db3301b567c75
#
_cell.length_a   1.000
_cell.length_b   1.000
_cell.length_c   1.000
_cell.angle_alpha   90.00
_cell.angle_beta   90.00
_cell.angle_gamma   90.00
#
_symmetry.space_group_name_H-M   'P 1'
#
loop_
_entity.id
_entity.type
_entity.pdbx_description
1 polymer ?
#
loop_
_entity_poly.entity_id
_entity_poly.type
_entity_poly.pdbx_seq_one_letter_code
_entity_poly.pdbx_strand_id
1 'polypeptide(L)'
;MADIILGAPFSPVDGGASAGRSFLVYGKSTTTNVNLSDVLNNIGGFAIIGQGAQDLSGYSVGAAGDVNGDGLADLIVGAPGYDAAHGSVQTGRSYMIFGSKSGPFAAGTAVDNAGTSANDTLTSTGAQTLAGGSNAAGTGNDTFISNGADVLLGGMGKDTFVLNQSTITALQSNFGLGGNTNQLAKIDGGAAIDTIRLGGSSSLNLNLSLISNTSAGNIEGSSRINSIERIDMSTNTGANELTIRVADVLDMAGSNWANLSALNSLGAGGWSPATAGATGINASLMNYHQVAVTGGSNDKVSTTGWTLNTTGNVLDNAGINYSVYTASSGAPAMLLVQTNIQRSTIL
;
A
#
# COMPACT_ATOMS: atom_id res chain seq x y z
N MET A 1 23.57 -4.28 23.79
CA MET A 1 22.98 -5.29 24.71
C MET A 1 21.77 -5.85 23.99
N ALA A 2 21.42 -7.11 24.27
CA ALA A 2 20.25 -7.72 23.64
C ALA A 2 18.98 -7.33 24.40
N ASP A 3 17.90 -7.09 23.67
CA ASP A 3 16.56 -6.85 24.21
C ASP A 3 15.80 -8.17 24.32
N ILE A 4 14.75 -8.20 25.11
CA ILE A 4 13.91 -9.37 25.33
C ILE A 4 12.48 -9.03 24.97
N ILE A 5 11.82 -9.89 24.18
CA ILE A 5 10.39 -9.83 23.93
C ILE A 5 9.66 -10.93 24.71
N LEU A 6 8.58 -10.58 25.42
CA LEU A 6 7.77 -11.47 26.26
C LEU A 6 6.32 -11.37 25.81
N GLY A 7 5.64 -12.51 25.66
CA GLY A 7 4.21 -12.57 25.35
C GLY A 7 3.38 -12.87 26.61
N ALA A 8 2.25 -12.18 26.75
CA ALA A 8 1.25 -12.34 27.81
C ALA A 8 -0.16 -12.38 27.23
N PRO A 9 -0.53 -13.47 26.51
CA PRO A 9 -1.75 -13.51 25.68
C PRO A 9 -3.05 -13.46 26.49
N PHE A 10 -3.03 -13.82 27.75
CA PHE A 10 -4.21 -13.79 28.61
C PHE A 10 -4.34 -12.49 29.41
N SER A 11 -3.48 -11.52 29.16
CA SER A 11 -3.52 -10.23 29.86
C SER A 11 -4.79 -9.46 29.52
N PRO A 12 -5.59 -9.02 30.50
CA PRO A 12 -6.74 -8.17 30.25
C PRO A 12 -6.29 -6.76 29.86
N VAL A 13 -7.04 -6.11 28.96
CA VAL A 13 -6.84 -4.71 28.54
C VAL A 13 -8.17 -3.99 28.74
N ASP A 14 -8.17 -2.89 29.47
CA ASP A 14 -9.31 -2.00 29.74
C ASP A 14 -10.62 -2.72 30.11
N GLY A 15 -10.50 -3.76 30.95
CA GLY A 15 -11.64 -4.58 31.39
C GLY A 15 -12.11 -5.62 30.38
N GLY A 16 -11.48 -5.71 29.20
CA GLY A 16 -11.74 -6.72 28.20
C GLY A 16 -10.98 -8.03 28.48
N ALA A 17 -11.67 -9.16 28.36
CA ALA A 17 -11.07 -10.47 28.63
C ALA A 17 -10.02 -10.81 27.56
N SER A 18 -8.78 -11.10 28.01
CA SER A 18 -7.73 -11.75 27.20
C SER A 18 -7.42 -11.10 25.85
N ALA A 19 -7.41 -9.76 25.77
CA ALA A 19 -6.93 -9.08 24.55
C ALA A 19 -5.44 -9.39 24.29
N GLY A 20 -4.69 -9.64 25.37
CA GLY A 20 -3.28 -9.99 25.32
C GLY A 20 -2.35 -8.78 25.26
N ARG A 21 -1.11 -9.01 25.64
CA ARG A 21 -0.02 -8.01 25.60
C ARG A 21 1.29 -8.69 25.22
N SER A 22 2.18 -7.90 24.64
CA SER A 22 3.60 -8.26 24.54
C SER A 22 4.44 -7.15 25.17
N PHE A 23 5.58 -7.51 25.73
CA PHE A 23 6.50 -6.56 26.36
C PHE A 23 7.85 -6.65 25.68
N LEU A 24 8.37 -5.55 25.17
CA LEU A 24 9.77 -5.41 24.83
C LEU A 24 10.51 -4.79 26.01
N VAL A 25 11.49 -5.49 26.54
CA VAL A 25 12.33 -5.03 27.64
C VAL A 25 13.72 -4.75 27.09
N TYR A 26 14.19 -3.51 27.27
CA TYR A 26 15.51 -3.12 26.80
C TYR A 26 16.62 -3.76 27.62
N GLY A 27 17.66 -4.23 26.92
CA GLY A 27 18.86 -4.72 27.53
C GLY A 27 19.55 -3.64 28.39
N LYS A 28 19.96 -3.98 29.60
CA LYS A 28 20.62 -3.06 30.53
C LYS A 28 21.87 -3.68 31.17
N SER A 29 22.82 -2.84 31.53
CA SER A 29 24.07 -3.28 32.19
C SER A 29 23.96 -3.48 33.69
N THR A 30 22.82 -3.08 34.28
CA THR A 30 22.57 -3.19 35.72
C THR A 30 21.87 -4.52 36.05
N THR A 31 22.10 -5.04 37.25
CA THR A 31 21.49 -6.27 37.77
C THR A 31 20.14 -6.05 38.47
N THR A 32 19.61 -4.81 38.44
CA THR A 32 18.30 -4.50 39.05
C THR A 32 17.16 -5.21 38.32
N ASN A 33 16.15 -5.65 39.03
CA ASN A 33 14.97 -6.25 38.44
C ASN A 33 14.23 -5.27 37.54
N VAL A 34 13.53 -5.79 36.53
CA VAL A 34 12.60 -5.04 35.70
C VAL A 34 11.18 -5.43 36.11
N ASN A 35 10.37 -4.44 36.48
CA ASN A 35 8.94 -4.64 36.71
C ASN A 35 8.19 -4.39 35.41
N LEU A 36 7.34 -5.31 35.00
CA LEU A 36 6.53 -5.14 33.78
C LEU A 36 5.51 -3.99 33.90
N SER A 37 5.15 -3.60 35.15
CA SER A 37 4.37 -2.37 35.40
C SER A 37 5.09 -1.09 35.00
N ASP A 38 6.42 -1.06 35.15
CA ASP A 38 7.24 0.06 34.71
C ASP A 38 7.35 0.08 33.18
N VAL A 39 7.43 -1.11 32.55
CA VAL A 39 7.42 -1.26 31.08
C VAL A 39 6.09 -0.81 30.46
N LEU A 40 4.96 -1.01 31.14
CA LEU A 40 3.67 -0.44 30.73
C LEU A 40 3.68 1.09 30.70
N ASN A 41 4.51 1.72 31.52
CA ASN A 41 4.71 3.17 31.56
C ASN A 41 5.92 3.64 30.71
N ASN A 42 6.40 2.82 29.80
CA ASN A 42 7.54 3.07 28.92
C ASN A 42 8.88 3.29 29.67
N ILE A 43 9.05 2.69 30.82
CA ILE A 43 10.29 2.73 31.62
C ILE A 43 11.04 1.41 31.45
N GLY A 44 12.19 1.45 30.75
CA GLY A 44 13.03 0.27 30.50
C GLY A 44 12.49 -0.68 29.43
N GLY A 45 11.52 -0.26 28.65
CA GLY A 45 10.89 -1.01 27.57
C GLY A 45 9.53 -0.41 27.22
N PHE A 46 8.72 -1.14 26.48
CA PHE A 46 7.33 -0.76 26.16
C PHE A 46 6.44 -2.00 26.02
N ALA A 47 5.12 -1.78 26.07
CA ALA A 47 4.14 -2.82 25.87
C ALA A 47 3.41 -2.64 24.53
N ILE A 48 3.16 -3.75 23.85
CA ILE A 48 2.30 -3.87 22.68
C ILE A 48 0.98 -4.45 23.17
N ILE A 49 -0.12 -3.73 22.96
CA ILE A 49 -1.43 -4.05 23.50
C ILE A 49 -2.30 -4.65 22.41
N GLY A 50 -2.97 -5.78 22.70
CA GLY A 50 -3.94 -6.38 21.80
C GLY A 50 -5.14 -5.46 21.54
N GLN A 51 -5.68 -5.51 20.34
CA GLN A 51 -6.73 -4.59 19.87
C GLN A 51 -8.13 -4.97 20.36
N GLY A 52 -8.43 -6.26 20.46
CA GLY A 52 -9.74 -6.77 20.78
C GLY A 52 -9.78 -7.79 21.93
N ALA A 53 -10.92 -7.89 22.61
CA ALA A 53 -11.15 -8.93 23.61
C ALA A 53 -11.00 -10.32 22.96
N GLN A 54 -10.29 -11.22 23.65
CA GLN A 54 -10.02 -12.59 23.21
C GLN A 54 -9.10 -12.74 22.00
N ASP A 55 -8.47 -11.67 21.50
CA ASP A 55 -7.50 -11.74 20.40
C ASP A 55 -6.28 -12.57 20.75
N LEU A 56 -5.93 -12.68 22.04
CA LEU A 56 -4.77 -13.41 22.54
C LEU A 56 -3.45 -12.86 21.95
N SER A 57 -3.35 -11.55 21.72
CA SER A 57 -2.15 -10.91 21.22
C SER A 57 -0.95 -11.23 22.11
N GLY A 58 0.19 -11.56 21.49
CA GLY A 58 1.35 -12.04 22.23
C GLY A 58 1.35 -13.54 22.51
N TYR A 59 0.47 -14.31 21.91
CA TYR A 59 0.50 -15.78 22.00
C TYR A 59 1.80 -16.35 21.43
N SER A 60 2.28 -15.76 20.35
CA SER A 60 3.62 -15.94 19.82
C SER A 60 4.28 -14.59 19.60
N VAL A 61 5.56 -14.48 19.90
CA VAL A 61 6.36 -13.28 19.72
C VAL A 61 7.76 -13.66 19.24
N GLY A 62 8.36 -12.82 18.42
CA GLY A 62 9.71 -13.06 17.94
C GLY A 62 10.33 -11.87 17.25
N ALA A 63 11.64 -11.91 17.04
CA ALA A 63 12.32 -11.00 16.14
C ALA A 63 12.01 -11.41 14.70
N ALA A 64 11.69 -10.45 13.85
CA ALA A 64 11.41 -10.65 12.42
C ALA A 64 12.61 -10.31 11.52
N GLY A 65 13.70 -9.83 12.09
CA GLY A 65 14.81 -9.25 11.32
C GLY A 65 14.47 -7.83 10.86
N ASP A 66 15.09 -7.38 9.79
CA ASP A 66 14.82 -6.10 9.14
C ASP A 66 13.94 -6.37 7.91
N VAL A 67 12.61 -6.34 8.11
CA VAL A 67 11.65 -6.73 7.07
C VAL A 67 11.40 -5.61 6.08
N ASN A 68 11.49 -4.35 6.54
CA ASN A 68 11.25 -3.17 5.72
C ASN A 68 12.53 -2.59 5.09
N GLY A 69 13.70 -3.09 5.43
CA GLY A 69 15.00 -2.66 4.88
C GLY A 69 15.52 -1.33 5.43
N ASP A 70 15.06 -0.90 6.64
CA ASP A 70 15.46 0.37 7.24
C ASP A 70 16.72 0.29 8.11
N GLY A 71 17.31 -0.90 8.23
CA GLY A 71 18.49 -1.18 9.02
C GLY A 71 18.21 -1.41 10.51
N LEU A 72 16.94 -1.52 10.91
CA LEU A 72 16.51 -1.81 12.26
C LEU A 72 15.91 -3.22 12.35
N ALA A 73 15.94 -3.78 13.56
CA ALA A 73 15.28 -5.06 13.78
C ALA A 73 13.77 -4.85 14.05
N ASP A 74 12.95 -5.65 13.39
CA ASP A 74 11.50 -5.66 13.52
C ASP A 74 11.03 -6.80 14.42
N LEU A 75 9.77 -6.73 14.85
CA LEU A 75 9.13 -7.72 15.70
C LEU A 75 7.89 -8.30 15.01
N ILE A 76 7.60 -9.57 15.29
CA ILE A 76 6.35 -10.21 14.91
C ILE A 76 5.59 -10.65 16.15
N VAL A 77 4.27 -10.37 16.18
CA VAL A 77 3.36 -10.72 17.27
C VAL A 77 2.14 -11.44 16.71
N GLY A 78 1.87 -12.64 17.20
CA GLY A 78 0.68 -13.42 16.82
C GLY A 78 -0.49 -13.21 17.76
N ALA A 79 -1.69 -13.13 17.20
CA ALA A 79 -2.98 -13.00 17.88
C ALA A 79 -3.97 -14.04 17.31
N PRO A 80 -3.86 -15.32 17.70
CA PRO A 80 -4.65 -16.40 17.10
C PRO A 80 -6.15 -16.33 17.39
N GLY A 81 -6.55 -15.62 18.45
CA GLY A 81 -7.95 -15.43 18.80
C GLY A 81 -8.67 -14.34 18.04
N TYR A 82 -7.95 -13.56 17.21
CA TYR A 82 -8.57 -12.48 16.46
C TYR A 82 -9.71 -12.99 15.56
N ASP A 83 -10.85 -12.30 15.63
CA ASP A 83 -12.04 -12.56 14.81
C ASP A 83 -12.44 -11.28 14.05
N ALA A 84 -12.17 -11.27 12.76
CA ALA A 84 -12.46 -10.13 11.87
C ALA A 84 -13.96 -9.80 11.76
N ALA A 85 -14.84 -10.80 12.00
CA ALA A 85 -16.28 -10.67 11.81
C ALA A 85 -17.07 -10.60 13.12
N HIS A 86 -16.40 -10.69 14.29
CA HIS A 86 -17.03 -10.82 15.61
C HIS A 86 -18.10 -11.92 15.70
N GLY A 87 -17.93 -12.97 14.89
CA GLY A 87 -18.98 -13.96 14.61
C GLY A 87 -18.62 -15.42 14.91
N SER A 88 -17.71 -15.72 15.82
CA SER A 88 -17.40 -17.08 16.31
C SER A 88 -16.35 -17.88 15.51
N VAL A 89 -15.75 -17.34 14.45
CA VAL A 89 -14.65 -18.00 13.75
C VAL A 89 -13.37 -17.22 13.98
N GLN A 90 -12.50 -17.74 14.84
CA GLN A 90 -11.17 -17.18 15.06
C GLN A 90 -10.34 -17.35 13.78
N THR A 91 -10.15 -16.26 13.03
CA THR A 91 -9.34 -16.24 11.81
C THR A 91 -7.86 -16.09 12.10
N GLY A 92 -7.53 -15.60 13.30
CA GLY A 92 -6.19 -15.25 13.70
C GLY A 92 -5.64 -14.02 12.96
N ARG A 93 -4.62 -13.38 13.54
CA ARG A 93 -3.88 -12.28 12.93
C ARG A 93 -2.44 -12.29 13.41
N SER A 94 -1.52 -11.86 12.55
CA SER A 94 -0.14 -11.55 12.93
C SER A 94 0.13 -10.08 12.67
N TYR A 95 0.86 -9.44 13.57
CA TYR A 95 1.26 -8.05 13.49
C TYR A 95 2.76 -7.98 13.25
N MET A 96 3.16 -7.20 12.25
CA MET A 96 4.55 -6.79 12.06
C MET A 96 4.72 -5.42 12.71
N ILE A 97 5.75 -5.26 13.54
CA ILE A 97 6.05 -4.02 14.26
C ILE A 97 7.45 -3.61 13.86
N PHE A 98 7.52 -2.53 13.09
CA PHE A 98 8.79 -2.06 12.55
C PHE A 98 9.62 -1.34 13.61
N GLY A 99 10.94 -1.54 13.54
CA GLY A 99 11.91 -0.83 14.36
C GLY A 99 11.87 0.69 14.13
N SER A 100 12.22 1.48 15.16
CA SER A 100 12.27 2.96 15.04
C SER A 100 13.51 3.51 15.71
N LYS A 101 14.14 4.55 15.11
CA LYS A 101 15.30 5.25 15.66
C LYS A 101 14.92 6.36 16.67
N SER A 102 13.69 6.82 16.64
CA SER A 102 13.22 7.92 17.48
C SER A 102 12.46 7.42 18.71
N GLY A 103 13.22 6.93 19.68
CA GLY A 103 12.68 6.53 20.99
C GLY A 103 12.07 5.13 21.01
N PRO A 104 11.64 4.65 22.19
CA PRO A 104 10.84 3.45 22.26
C PRO A 104 9.65 3.67 21.37
N PHE A 105 9.30 2.68 20.55
CA PHE A 105 8.09 2.72 19.74
C PHE A 105 7.10 3.66 20.41
N ALA A 106 7.17 4.93 20.03
CA ALA A 106 6.61 5.98 20.85
C ALA A 106 5.17 5.59 21.14
N ALA A 107 4.79 5.67 22.40
CA ALA A 107 3.42 5.38 22.82
C ALA A 107 2.50 6.31 22.02
N GLY A 108 2.03 5.82 20.93
CA GLY A 108 1.36 6.59 19.92
C GLY A 108 1.83 6.13 18.57
N THR A 109 1.37 4.97 18.18
CA THR A 109 1.21 4.64 16.78
C THR A 109 2.49 4.58 15.95
N ALA A 110 2.76 3.43 15.37
CA ALA A 110 3.51 3.33 14.13
C ALA A 110 2.86 4.18 13.00
N VAL A 111 1.85 4.96 13.30
CA VAL A 111 1.09 5.85 12.42
C VAL A 111 1.13 7.25 13.01
N ASP A 112 1.78 8.17 12.31
CA ASP A 112 1.91 9.58 12.73
C ASP A 112 0.58 10.33 12.57
N ASN A 113 -0.22 9.97 11.58
CA ASN A 113 -1.53 10.56 11.33
C ASN A 113 -2.50 9.48 10.84
N ALA A 114 -3.57 9.26 11.60
CA ALA A 114 -4.60 8.28 11.29
C ALA A 114 -5.92 8.97 10.95
N GLY A 115 -6.52 8.55 9.86
CA GLY A 115 -7.90 8.90 9.49
C GLY A 115 -8.94 8.15 10.32
N THR A 116 -10.18 8.37 9.98
CA THR A 116 -11.37 7.81 10.61
C THR A 116 -12.03 6.76 9.71
N SER A 117 -13.28 6.46 9.91
CA SER A 117 -14.10 5.65 8.98
C SER A 117 -14.77 6.49 7.88
N ALA A 118 -14.57 7.80 7.87
CA ALA A 118 -15.09 8.72 6.85
C ALA A 118 -14.03 9.00 5.79
N ASN A 119 -14.40 9.73 4.75
CA ASN A 119 -13.44 10.22 3.76
C ASN A 119 -12.58 11.31 4.38
N ASP A 120 -11.31 11.03 4.58
CA ASP A 120 -10.35 11.93 5.21
C ASP A 120 -9.36 12.53 4.22
N THR A 121 -8.76 13.66 4.58
CA THR A 121 -7.60 14.21 3.88
C THR A 121 -6.43 14.27 4.85
N LEU A 122 -5.44 13.41 4.63
CA LEU A 122 -4.26 13.27 5.45
C LEU A 122 -3.07 13.91 4.74
N THR A 123 -2.46 14.91 5.36
CA THR A 123 -1.33 15.64 4.77
C THR A 123 -0.07 15.37 5.57
N SER A 124 0.98 14.94 4.88
CA SER A 124 2.31 14.77 5.46
C SER A 124 3.07 16.09 5.53
N THR A 125 3.85 16.24 6.59
CA THR A 125 4.86 17.29 6.73
C THR A 125 6.27 16.80 6.41
N GLY A 126 6.42 15.55 6.00
CA GLY A 126 7.65 14.86 5.58
C GLY A 126 7.97 13.64 6.45
N ALA A 127 8.39 12.55 5.82
CA ALA A 127 8.82 11.28 6.44
C ALA A 127 7.90 10.77 7.57
N GLN A 128 6.63 10.63 7.26
CA GLN A 128 5.58 10.22 8.20
C GLN A 128 4.86 8.94 7.73
N THR A 129 4.29 8.19 8.68
CA THR A 129 3.35 7.11 8.39
C THR A 129 1.93 7.62 8.54
N LEU A 130 1.15 7.57 7.45
CA LEU A 130 -0.24 7.98 7.39
C LEU A 130 -1.12 6.77 7.08
N ALA A 131 -2.22 6.61 7.81
CA ALA A 131 -3.19 5.54 7.58
C ALA A 131 -4.61 6.08 7.46
N GLY A 132 -5.37 5.67 6.45
CA GLY A 132 -6.71 6.17 6.16
C GLY A 132 -7.75 5.73 7.19
N GLY A 133 -7.60 4.54 7.72
CA GLY A 133 -8.48 4.06 8.79
C GLY A 133 -8.08 2.67 9.28
N SER A 134 -8.17 2.44 10.58
CA SER A 134 -7.60 1.26 11.22
C SER A 134 -8.60 0.19 11.65
N ASN A 135 -9.89 0.37 11.44
CA ASN A 135 -10.90 -0.60 11.85
C ASN A 135 -11.74 -1.11 10.68
N ALA A 136 -12.29 -2.32 10.84
CA ALA A 136 -13.11 -3.02 9.84
C ALA A 136 -14.37 -2.25 9.36
N ALA A 137 -14.61 -1.06 9.89
CA ALA A 137 -15.65 -0.12 9.48
C ALA A 137 -15.10 1.08 8.67
N GLY A 138 -13.76 1.20 8.50
CA GLY A 138 -13.14 2.24 7.72
C GLY A 138 -13.30 1.98 6.23
N THR A 139 -14.43 2.37 5.67
CA THR A 139 -14.73 2.32 4.22
C THR A 139 -14.55 3.70 3.59
N GLY A 140 -13.83 4.60 4.26
CA GLY A 140 -13.55 5.95 3.77
C GLY A 140 -12.76 5.93 2.46
N ASN A 141 -13.10 6.81 1.54
CA ASN A 141 -12.26 7.06 0.38
C ASN A 141 -11.33 8.23 0.74
N ASP A 142 -10.11 7.93 1.09
CA ASP A 142 -9.19 8.87 1.70
C ASP A 142 -8.27 9.54 0.67
N THR A 143 -7.78 10.72 1.00
CA THR A 143 -6.80 11.43 0.19
C THR A 143 -5.55 11.68 1.00
N PHE A 144 -4.43 11.12 0.55
CA PHE A 144 -3.12 11.31 1.13
C PHE A 144 -2.34 12.34 0.33
N ILE A 145 -1.94 13.44 0.96
CA ILE A 145 -1.05 14.43 0.35
C ILE A 145 0.34 14.21 0.90
N SER A 146 1.16 13.54 0.10
CA SER A 146 2.51 13.13 0.50
C SER A 146 3.54 14.21 0.25
N ASN A 147 4.53 14.32 1.14
CA ASN A 147 5.58 15.33 1.07
C ASN A 147 6.96 14.80 1.47
N GLY A 148 7.37 13.67 0.92
CA GLY A 148 8.70 13.10 1.16
C GLY A 148 8.69 11.59 1.30
N ALA A 149 9.51 11.06 2.21
CA ALA A 149 9.67 9.63 2.45
C ALA A 149 8.56 9.09 3.37
N ASP A 150 7.32 9.15 2.91
CA ASP A 150 6.16 8.74 3.68
C ASP A 150 5.84 7.25 3.47
N VAL A 151 5.26 6.63 4.51
CA VAL A 151 4.56 5.36 4.44
C VAL A 151 3.07 5.67 4.44
N LEU A 152 2.39 5.32 3.35
CA LEU A 152 0.99 5.64 3.12
C LEU A 152 0.19 4.34 3.06
N LEU A 153 -0.81 4.20 3.93
CA LEU A 153 -1.64 3.02 4.09
C LEU A 153 -3.11 3.42 3.88
N GLY A 154 -3.69 3.10 2.72
CA GLY A 154 -5.08 3.45 2.38
C GLY A 154 -6.08 2.72 3.26
N GLY A 155 -5.96 1.41 3.31
CA GLY A 155 -6.86 0.58 4.11
C GLY A 155 -8.04 0.03 3.32
N MET A 156 -9.27 0.35 3.70
CA MET A 156 -10.47 -0.02 2.97
C MET A 156 -11.06 1.23 2.32
N GLY A 157 -11.46 1.13 1.07
CA GLY A 157 -12.04 2.26 0.34
C GLY A 157 -11.28 2.54 -0.95
N LYS A 158 -11.70 3.58 -1.67
CA LYS A 158 -11.01 4.01 -2.90
C LYS A 158 -10.12 5.20 -2.56
N ASP A 159 -8.86 4.93 -2.33
CA ASP A 159 -7.95 5.91 -1.79
C ASP A 159 -7.15 6.63 -2.89
N THR A 160 -6.73 7.84 -2.60
CA THR A 160 -5.96 8.66 -3.53
C THR A 160 -4.68 9.15 -2.89
N PHE A 161 -3.54 8.77 -3.47
CA PHE A 161 -2.21 9.15 -3.02
C PHE A 161 -1.64 10.23 -3.93
N VAL A 162 -1.65 11.47 -3.46
CA VAL A 162 -1.16 12.64 -4.20
C VAL A 162 0.34 12.77 -3.96
N LEU A 163 1.13 12.54 -5.00
CA LEU A 163 2.58 12.55 -4.95
C LEU A 163 3.14 13.86 -5.52
N ASN A 164 4.18 14.38 -4.87
CA ASN A 164 5.02 15.43 -5.39
C ASN A 164 6.43 14.91 -5.77
N GLN A 165 7.31 15.79 -6.22
CA GLN A 165 8.67 15.39 -6.64
C GLN A 165 9.49 14.79 -5.49
N SER A 166 9.34 15.27 -4.25
CA SER A 166 10.10 14.74 -3.11
C SER A 166 9.67 13.32 -2.76
N THR A 167 8.38 13.01 -2.83
CA THR A 167 7.85 11.66 -2.63
C THR A 167 8.30 10.71 -3.73
N ILE A 168 8.23 11.13 -5.00
CA ILE A 168 8.71 10.33 -6.13
C ILE A 168 10.21 10.03 -5.97
N THR A 169 11.01 11.04 -5.60
CA THR A 169 12.45 10.85 -5.34
C THR A 169 12.69 9.84 -4.22
N ALA A 170 11.93 9.92 -3.13
CA ALA A 170 12.02 8.97 -2.04
C ALA A 170 11.66 7.55 -2.48
N LEU A 171 10.54 7.36 -3.19
CA LEU A 171 10.11 6.05 -3.71
C LEU A 171 11.17 5.41 -4.64
N GLN A 172 11.87 6.21 -5.43
CA GLN A 172 12.90 5.76 -6.38
C GLN A 172 14.29 5.61 -5.75
N SER A 173 14.45 5.90 -4.47
CA SER A 173 15.74 5.88 -3.76
C SER A 173 15.79 4.79 -2.70
N ASN A 174 16.98 4.23 -2.48
CA ASN A 174 17.23 3.29 -1.39
C ASN A 174 17.24 3.99 -0.03
N PHE A 175 17.19 3.18 1.04
CA PHE A 175 17.34 3.69 2.40
C PHE A 175 18.67 4.48 2.56
N GLY A 176 18.61 5.60 3.25
CA GLY A 176 19.72 6.54 3.40
C GLY A 176 19.80 7.61 2.30
N LEU A 177 19.02 7.49 1.22
CA LEU A 177 19.00 8.41 0.08
C LEU A 177 17.57 8.94 -0.17
N GLY A 178 17.45 10.05 -0.90
CA GLY A 178 16.16 10.59 -1.34
C GLY A 178 15.19 10.97 -0.23
N GLY A 179 15.68 11.22 0.99
CA GLY A 179 14.84 11.49 2.16
C GLY A 179 14.47 10.26 3.00
N ASN A 180 14.78 9.04 2.55
CA ASN A 180 14.56 7.78 3.28
C ASN A 180 15.58 7.61 4.44
N THR A 181 15.60 8.52 5.40
CA THR A 181 16.58 8.50 6.50
C THR A 181 16.06 7.86 7.77
N ASN A 182 14.76 7.89 7.99
CA ASN A 182 14.09 7.33 9.16
C ASN A 182 13.20 6.15 8.79
N GLN A 183 12.64 6.17 7.60
CA GLN A 183 11.79 5.11 7.05
C GLN A 183 11.96 5.03 5.55
N LEU A 184 11.55 3.93 4.95
CA LEU A 184 11.54 3.73 3.51
C LEU A 184 10.16 4.14 2.97
N ALA A 185 10.12 5.07 2.01
CA ALA A 185 8.86 5.49 1.40
C ALA A 185 8.11 4.30 0.81
N LYS A 186 6.83 4.18 1.14
CA LYS A 186 5.96 3.08 0.71
C LYS A 186 4.53 3.57 0.49
N ILE A 187 3.82 2.96 -0.45
CA ILE A 187 2.38 3.15 -0.69
C ILE A 187 1.72 1.78 -0.71
N ASP A 188 0.66 1.64 0.06
CA ASP A 188 -0.21 0.47 0.08
C ASP A 188 -1.66 0.95 -0.01
N GLY A 189 -2.31 0.71 -1.16
CA GLY A 189 -3.71 1.10 -1.36
C GLY A 189 -4.64 0.32 -0.46
N GLY A 190 -4.35 -0.95 -0.25
CA GLY A 190 -5.18 -1.82 0.57
C GLY A 190 -6.28 -2.52 -0.24
N ALA A 191 -7.54 -2.22 0.04
CA ALA A 191 -8.66 -2.87 -0.60
C ALA A 191 -9.52 -1.91 -1.41
N ALA A 192 -10.02 -2.34 -2.54
CA ALA A 192 -10.80 -1.66 -3.56
C ALA A 192 -9.93 -1.11 -4.71
N ILE A 193 -10.25 0.04 -5.28
CA ILE A 193 -9.56 0.58 -6.46
C ILE A 193 -8.88 1.88 -6.07
N ASP A 194 -7.56 1.83 -5.96
CA ASP A 194 -6.76 2.90 -5.42
C ASP A 194 -5.98 3.65 -6.51
N THR A 195 -5.69 4.91 -6.25
CA THR A 195 -5.15 5.83 -7.25
C THR A 195 -3.90 6.53 -6.77
N ILE A 196 -2.80 6.38 -7.49
CA ILE A 196 -1.69 7.33 -7.42
C ILE A 196 -2.01 8.52 -8.32
N ARG A 197 -1.92 9.73 -7.76
CA ARG A 197 -2.12 10.99 -8.47
C ARG A 197 -0.85 11.82 -8.49
N LEU A 198 -0.41 12.23 -9.66
CA LEU A 198 0.72 13.15 -9.78
C LEU A 198 0.23 14.57 -9.54
N GLY A 199 0.55 15.13 -8.36
CA GLY A 199 0.11 16.43 -7.90
C GLY A 199 1.15 17.53 -8.11
N GLY A 200 0.73 18.79 -7.85
CA GLY A 200 1.59 19.96 -7.93
C GLY A 200 1.45 20.75 -9.23
N SER A 201 2.29 21.77 -9.41
CA SER A 201 2.25 22.69 -10.57
C SER A 201 3.34 22.43 -11.61
N SER A 202 4.24 21.50 -11.34
CA SER A 202 5.39 21.16 -12.22
C SER A 202 5.20 19.81 -12.87
N SER A 203 5.89 19.59 -13.99
CA SER A 203 5.99 18.26 -14.60
C SER A 203 6.69 17.29 -13.65
N LEU A 204 6.13 16.10 -13.49
CA LEU A 204 6.65 15.04 -12.63
C LEU A 204 7.05 13.83 -13.48
N ASN A 205 8.09 13.13 -13.04
CA ASN A 205 8.56 11.90 -13.67
C ASN A 205 8.50 10.76 -12.67
N LEU A 206 7.51 9.87 -12.82
CA LEU A 206 7.38 8.65 -12.04
C LEU A 206 7.93 7.48 -12.86
N ASN A 207 9.11 7.04 -12.51
CA ASN A 207 9.74 5.87 -13.12
C ASN A 207 9.64 4.67 -12.18
N LEU A 208 8.65 3.81 -12.41
CA LEU A 208 8.41 2.61 -11.60
C LEU A 208 9.57 1.61 -11.72
N SER A 209 10.33 1.62 -12.82
CA SER A 209 11.47 0.73 -12.98
C SER A 209 12.64 1.00 -12.01
N LEU A 210 12.66 2.17 -11.37
CA LEU A 210 13.62 2.54 -10.34
C LEU A 210 13.14 2.20 -8.92
N ILE A 211 11.88 1.81 -8.78
CA ILE A 211 11.31 1.44 -7.48
C ILE A 211 11.58 -0.05 -7.25
N SER A 212 12.15 -0.37 -6.09
CA SER A 212 12.40 -1.76 -5.70
C SER A 212 11.06 -2.43 -5.35
N ASN A 213 10.47 -3.06 -6.34
CA ASN A 213 9.36 -3.99 -6.17
C ASN A 213 9.90 -5.40 -6.34
N THR A 214 9.42 -6.33 -5.55
CA THR A 214 9.73 -7.75 -5.72
C THR A 214 8.79 -8.31 -6.77
N SER A 215 9.35 -9.01 -7.75
CA SER A 215 8.58 -9.58 -8.87
C SER A 215 7.46 -10.50 -8.40
N ALA A 216 6.40 -10.57 -9.18
CA ALA A 216 5.26 -11.47 -8.97
C ALA A 216 5.72 -12.90 -8.63
N GLY A 217 5.29 -13.40 -7.48
CA GLY A 217 5.69 -14.70 -6.93
C GLY A 217 6.50 -14.61 -5.63
N ASN A 218 6.90 -13.42 -5.21
CA ASN A 218 7.43 -13.18 -3.88
C ASN A 218 6.33 -12.77 -2.88
N ILE A 219 6.67 -12.83 -1.60
CA ILE A 219 5.74 -12.60 -0.48
C ILE A 219 5.06 -11.24 -0.64
N GLU A 220 3.73 -11.21 -0.61
CA GLU A 220 2.94 -9.99 -0.56
C GLU A 220 3.47 -9.06 0.55
N GLY A 221 3.58 -7.77 0.23
CA GLY A 221 3.99 -6.74 1.17
C GLY A 221 5.46 -6.31 1.10
N SER A 222 6.31 -6.97 0.30
CA SER A 222 7.71 -6.55 0.11
C SER A 222 7.89 -5.47 -0.97
N SER A 223 6.88 -5.24 -1.82
CA SER A 223 6.89 -4.14 -2.79
C SER A 223 6.66 -2.80 -2.13
N ARG A 224 7.33 -1.76 -2.64
CA ARG A 224 7.17 -0.39 -2.14
C ARG A 224 5.88 0.29 -2.61
N ILE A 225 5.26 -0.23 -3.65
CA ILE A 225 3.93 0.17 -4.12
C ILE A 225 3.10 -1.10 -4.26
N ASN A 226 2.00 -1.16 -3.54
CA ASN A 226 1.05 -2.29 -3.54
C ASN A 226 -0.38 -1.79 -3.69
N SER A 227 -1.25 -2.65 -4.21
CA SER A 227 -2.71 -2.41 -4.29
C SER A 227 -3.03 -1.06 -4.94
N ILE A 228 -2.46 -0.83 -6.12
CA ILE A 228 -2.72 0.40 -6.90
C ILE A 228 -3.18 0.02 -8.30
N GLU A 229 -4.39 0.41 -8.63
CA GLU A 229 -5.05 0.09 -9.89
C GLU A 229 -5.11 1.27 -10.87
N ARG A 230 -4.89 2.49 -10.38
CA ARG A 230 -4.97 3.70 -11.20
C ARG A 230 -3.79 4.62 -10.99
N ILE A 231 -3.34 5.24 -12.08
CA ILE A 231 -2.37 6.35 -12.06
C ILE A 231 -3.00 7.53 -12.79
N ASP A 232 -3.17 8.65 -12.08
CA ASP A 232 -3.79 9.86 -12.60
C ASP A 232 -2.75 10.98 -12.75
N MET A 233 -2.45 11.35 -13.99
CA MET A 233 -1.55 12.43 -14.36
C MET A 233 -2.28 13.70 -14.77
N SER A 234 -3.64 13.70 -14.78
CA SER A 234 -4.47 14.76 -15.38
C SER A 234 -4.59 16.02 -14.52
N THR A 235 -4.11 16.01 -13.27
CA THR A 235 -4.43 17.04 -12.28
C THR A 235 -3.54 18.27 -12.31
N ASN A 236 -2.47 18.25 -13.09
CA ASN A 236 -1.65 19.42 -13.33
C ASN A 236 -1.55 19.73 -14.83
N THR A 237 -1.07 20.93 -15.17
CA THR A 237 -0.86 21.37 -16.56
C THR A 237 0.54 21.02 -17.07
N GLY A 238 1.36 20.36 -16.26
CA GLY A 238 2.70 19.93 -16.61
C GLY A 238 2.69 18.76 -17.59
N ALA A 239 3.81 18.54 -18.26
CA ALA A 239 4.04 17.36 -19.07
C ALA A 239 4.62 16.26 -18.16
N ASN A 240 3.76 15.43 -17.57
CA ASN A 240 4.21 14.34 -16.71
C ASN A 240 4.72 13.16 -17.53
N GLU A 241 5.64 12.40 -16.97
CA GLU A 241 6.11 11.17 -17.58
C GLU A 241 5.96 10.00 -16.60
N LEU A 242 5.37 8.91 -17.08
CA LEU A 242 5.29 7.63 -16.39
C LEU A 242 6.09 6.59 -17.16
N THR A 243 7.03 5.92 -16.49
CA THR A 243 7.66 4.71 -17.02
C THR A 243 7.10 3.50 -16.29
N ILE A 244 6.55 2.54 -17.04
CA ILE A 244 5.87 1.36 -16.48
C ILE A 244 6.18 0.10 -17.30
N ARG A 245 6.64 -0.94 -16.62
CA ARG A 245 6.93 -2.27 -17.18
C ARG A 245 5.83 -3.26 -16.81
N VAL A 246 5.84 -4.42 -17.45
CA VAL A 246 4.96 -5.55 -17.12
C VAL A 246 5.13 -5.98 -15.66
N ALA A 247 6.38 -6.07 -15.18
CA ALA A 247 6.68 -6.43 -13.80
C ALA A 247 6.06 -5.46 -12.79
N ASP A 248 6.07 -4.16 -13.09
CA ASP A 248 5.52 -3.15 -12.18
C ASP A 248 4.00 -3.33 -12.00
N VAL A 249 3.27 -3.70 -13.07
CA VAL A 249 1.83 -3.99 -12.99
C VAL A 249 1.55 -5.28 -12.21
N LEU A 250 2.36 -6.31 -12.41
CA LEU A 250 2.22 -7.58 -11.67
C LEU A 250 2.49 -7.41 -10.17
N ASP A 251 3.39 -6.49 -9.81
CA ASP A 251 3.79 -6.28 -8.42
C ASP A 251 2.83 -5.37 -7.65
N MET A 252 2.21 -4.39 -8.32
CA MET A 252 1.48 -3.34 -7.62
C MET A 252 -0.04 -3.40 -7.75
N ALA A 253 -0.58 -4.04 -8.80
CA ALA A 253 -2.00 -3.93 -9.11
C ALA A 253 -2.81 -5.16 -8.74
N GLY A 254 -4.04 -4.93 -8.29
CA GLY A 254 -5.05 -5.96 -8.12
C GLY A 254 -5.43 -6.63 -9.45
N SER A 255 -5.95 -7.86 -9.38
CA SER A 255 -6.41 -8.60 -10.56
C SER A 255 -7.89 -8.39 -10.82
N ASN A 256 -8.28 -8.32 -12.10
CA ASN A 256 -9.69 -8.32 -12.58
C ASN A 256 -10.59 -7.21 -12.05
N TRP A 257 -10.06 -6.11 -11.58
CA TRP A 257 -10.87 -4.99 -11.10
C TRP A 257 -11.65 -4.28 -12.25
N ALA A 258 -11.07 -4.21 -13.45
CA ALA A 258 -11.78 -3.82 -14.66
C ALA A 258 -12.28 -5.08 -15.37
N ASN A 259 -13.56 -5.40 -15.21
CA ASN A 259 -14.16 -6.55 -15.89
C ASN A 259 -14.42 -6.25 -17.37
N LEU A 260 -13.40 -6.44 -18.19
CA LEU A 260 -13.45 -6.17 -19.62
C LEU A 260 -14.12 -7.30 -20.42
N SER A 261 -14.41 -8.46 -19.80
CA SER A 261 -15.11 -9.57 -20.46
C SER A 261 -16.64 -9.41 -20.51
N ALA A 262 -17.20 -8.57 -19.62
CA ALA A 262 -18.65 -8.32 -19.54
C ALA A 262 -19.05 -7.05 -20.30
N LEU A 263 -18.50 -6.80 -21.46
CA LEU A 263 -18.65 -5.56 -22.22
C LEU A 263 -20.09 -5.27 -22.72
N ASN A 264 -21.04 -6.17 -22.56
CA ASN A 264 -22.44 -5.97 -22.94
C ASN A 264 -23.35 -5.59 -21.76
N SER A 265 -22.83 -5.56 -20.58
CA SER A 265 -23.49 -5.02 -19.39
C SER A 265 -22.51 -4.08 -18.70
N LEU A 266 -22.99 -2.98 -18.16
CA LEU A 266 -22.26 -2.17 -17.21
C LEU A 266 -21.90 -3.11 -16.05
N GLY A 267 -20.84 -3.90 -16.23
CA GLY A 267 -20.34 -4.82 -15.24
C GLY A 267 -19.94 -4.06 -13.99
N ALA A 268 -19.64 -4.74 -12.91
CA ALA A 268 -19.28 -4.17 -11.61
C ALA A 268 -18.12 -3.14 -11.62
N GLY A 269 -17.47 -2.94 -12.77
CA GLY A 269 -16.45 -1.91 -13.01
C GLY A 269 -16.86 -0.78 -13.94
N GLY A 270 -18.05 -0.85 -14.59
CA GLY A 270 -18.56 0.20 -15.48
C GLY A 270 -17.76 0.44 -16.77
N TRP A 271 -17.15 -0.60 -17.31
CA TRP A 271 -16.42 -0.52 -18.58
C TRP A 271 -17.27 -0.98 -19.76
N SER A 272 -17.15 -0.29 -20.87
CA SER A 272 -17.85 -0.59 -22.12
C SER A 272 -16.92 -0.47 -23.34
N PRO A 273 -17.23 -1.12 -24.48
CA PRO A 273 -16.45 -0.91 -25.70
C PRO A 273 -16.63 0.54 -26.18
N ALA A 274 -15.55 1.17 -26.64
CA ALA A 274 -15.57 2.53 -27.17
C ALA A 274 -16.30 2.65 -28.51
N THR A 275 -16.46 1.53 -29.24
CA THR A 275 -17.14 1.47 -30.52
C THR A 275 -18.30 0.50 -30.42
N ALA A 276 -19.51 0.94 -30.81
CA ALA A 276 -20.68 0.08 -30.83
C ALA A 276 -20.45 -1.11 -31.78
N GLY A 277 -20.65 -2.32 -31.27
CA GLY A 277 -20.45 -3.56 -32.02
C GLY A 277 -19.03 -4.14 -32.00
N ALA A 278 -18.07 -3.49 -31.31
CA ALA A 278 -16.79 -4.14 -31.02
C ALA A 278 -17.03 -5.34 -30.11
N THR A 279 -16.67 -6.53 -30.58
CA THR A 279 -16.64 -7.73 -29.74
C THR A 279 -15.50 -7.51 -28.74
N GLY A 280 -15.84 -7.35 -27.48
CA GLY A 280 -14.91 -6.98 -26.44
C GLY A 280 -13.67 -7.84 -26.36
N ILE A 281 -12.76 -7.39 -25.53
CA ILE A 281 -11.53 -8.12 -25.20
C ILE A 281 -11.91 -9.54 -24.78
N ASN A 282 -11.28 -10.51 -25.42
CA ASN A 282 -11.58 -11.95 -25.30
C ASN A 282 -11.77 -12.37 -23.83
N ALA A 283 -12.80 -13.16 -23.55
CA ALA A 283 -13.13 -13.68 -22.21
C ALA A 283 -11.98 -14.49 -21.53
N SER A 284 -10.95 -14.87 -22.29
CA SER A 284 -9.72 -15.48 -21.75
C SER A 284 -8.82 -14.50 -20.97
N LEU A 285 -9.15 -13.22 -20.92
CA LEU A 285 -8.41 -12.19 -20.15
C LEU A 285 -8.85 -12.10 -18.68
N MET A 286 -9.57 -13.08 -18.17
CA MET A 286 -9.82 -13.20 -16.73
C MET A 286 -8.53 -13.63 -16.02
N ASN A 287 -8.21 -12.94 -14.91
CA ASN A 287 -7.00 -13.08 -14.07
C ASN A 287 -5.80 -12.22 -14.51
N TYR A 288 -6.03 -11.07 -15.11
CA TYR A 288 -4.98 -10.09 -15.37
C TYR A 288 -4.87 -9.09 -14.22
N HIS A 289 -3.64 -8.81 -13.80
CA HIS A 289 -3.32 -7.62 -13.03
C HIS A 289 -3.48 -6.40 -13.93
N GLN A 290 -4.16 -5.36 -13.46
CA GLN A 290 -4.61 -4.28 -14.33
C GLN A 290 -4.26 -2.92 -13.75
N VAL A 291 -3.66 -2.04 -14.57
CA VAL A 291 -3.46 -0.62 -14.25
C VAL A 291 -4.08 0.24 -15.32
N ALA A 292 -4.87 1.25 -14.90
CA ALA A 292 -5.38 2.29 -15.79
C ALA A 292 -4.63 3.61 -15.57
N VAL A 293 -4.22 4.25 -16.67
CA VAL A 293 -3.50 5.52 -16.66
C VAL A 293 -4.34 6.60 -17.34
N THR A 294 -4.64 7.67 -16.59
CA THR A 294 -5.31 8.87 -17.08
C THR A 294 -4.33 10.05 -17.15
N GLY A 295 -4.54 10.96 -18.10
CA GLY A 295 -3.67 12.13 -18.26
C GLY A 295 -4.12 13.05 -19.38
N GLY A 296 -3.39 14.15 -19.58
CA GLY A 296 -3.57 15.10 -20.65
C GLY A 296 -2.76 14.77 -21.92
N SER A 297 -2.96 15.56 -22.96
CA SER A 297 -2.20 15.41 -24.23
C SER A 297 -0.70 15.75 -24.11
N ASN A 298 -0.31 16.43 -23.04
CA ASN A 298 1.09 16.76 -22.76
C ASN A 298 1.81 15.65 -21.98
N ASP A 299 1.04 14.74 -21.37
CA ASP A 299 1.59 13.63 -20.58
C ASP A 299 2.10 12.53 -21.50
N LYS A 300 3.06 11.76 -20.96
CA LYS A 300 3.71 10.68 -21.69
C LYS A 300 3.78 9.41 -20.87
N VAL A 301 3.46 8.28 -21.50
CA VAL A 301 3.68 6.95 -20.94
C VAL A 301 4.75 6.23 -21.75
N SER A 302 5.85 5.87 -21.08
CA SER A 302 6.95 5.09 -21.62
C SER A 302 6.82 3.65 -21.16
N THR A 303 6.77 2.70 -22.11
CA THR A 303 6.43 1.30 -21.85
C THR A 303 7.46 0.35 -22.44
N THR A 304 7.66 -0.79 -21.77
CA THR A 304 8.49 -1.90 -22.26
C THR A 304 7.77 -3.22 -22.04
N GLY A 305 7.75 -4.07 -23.05
CA GLY A 305 7.16 -5.42 -22.97
C GLY A 305 5.64 -5.48 -23.17
N TRP A 306 5.05 -4.45 -23.78
CA TRP A 306 3.61 -4.37 -24.02
C TRP A 306 3.25 -4.45 -25.50
N THR A 307 2.15 -5.14 -25.80
CA THR A 307 1.54 -5.21 -27.13
C THR A 307 0.16 -4.58 -27.10
N LEU A 308 -0.10 -3.65 -28.05
CA LEU A 308 -1.42 -3.05 -28.20
C LEU A 308 -2.44 -4.11 -28.61
N ASN A 309 -3.55 -4.17 -27.89
CA ASN A 309 -4.68 -4.96 -28.29
C ASN A 309 -5.45 -4.22 -29.39
N THR A 310 -5.48 -4.79 -30.58
CA THR A 310 -6.10 -4.18 -31.77
C THR A 310 -7.60 -4.41 -31.87
N THR A 311 -8.22 -5.16 -30.95
CA THR A 311 -9.67 -5.45 -30.98
C THR A 311 -10.56 -4.30 -30.59
N GLY A 312 -9.99 -3.20 -30.08
CA GLY A 312 -10.69 -1.94 -29.82
C GLY A 312 -10.30 -1.28 -28.51
N ASN A 313 -10.73 -0.05 -28.36
CA ASN A 313 -10.60 0.72 -27.14
C ASN A 313 -11.78 0.45 -26.19
N VAL A 314 -11.63 0.77 -24.93
CA VAL A 314 -12.66 0.64 -23.90
C VAL A 314 -12.97 2.00 -23.26
N LEU A 315 -14.22 2.16 -22.83
CA LEU A 315 -14.67 3.34 -22.08
C LEU A 315 -14.92 2.96 -20.62
N ASP A 316 -14.53 3.83 -19.70
CA ASP A 316 -14.95 3.72 -18.30
C ASP A 316 -16.31 4.42 -18.08
N ASN A 317 -16.80 4.40 -16.82
CA ASN A 317 -18.08 5.05 -16.43
C ASN A 317 -18.12 6.56 -16.65
N ALA A 318 -16.93 7.20 -16.65
CA ALA A 318 -16.80 8.63 -16.90
C ALA A 318 -16.73 8.95 -18.39
N GLY A 319 -16.77 7.95 -19.27
CA GLY A 319 -16.64 8.10 -20.71
C GLY A 319 -15.21 8.34 -21.18
N ILE A 320 -14.21 8.05 -20.33
CA ILE A 320 -12.81 8.16 -20.71
C ILE A 320 -12.44 6.96 -21.60
N ASN A 321 -11.79 7.24 -22.72
CA ASN A 321 -11.43 6.26 -23.73
C ASN A 321 -9.98 5.78 -23.51
N TYR A 322 -9.79 4.46 -23.46
CA TYR A 322 -8.48 3.84 -23.22
C TYR A 322 -8.09 2.89 -24.34
N SER A 323 -6.83 2.93 -24.74
CA SER A 323 -6.18 1.85 -25.47
C SER A 323 -5.74 0.77 -24.49
N VAL A 324 -5.93 -0.48 -24.85
CA VAL A 324 -5.61 -1.64 -24.01
C VAL A 324 -4.34 -2.32 -24.49
N TYR A 325 -3.43 -2.58 -23.57
CA TYR A 325 -2.18 -3.28 -23.82
C TYR A 325 -2.13 -4.55 -22.96
N THR A 326 -1.60 -5.61 -23.53
CA THR A 326 -1.30 -6.87 -22.84
C THR A 326 0.20 -7.13 -22.88
N ALA A 327 0.70 -7.88 -21.90
CA ALA A 327 2.11 -8.22 -21.86
C ALA A 327 2.52 -9.05 -23.09
N SER A 328 3.58 -8.63 -23.79
CA SER A 328 4.12 -9.35 -24.97
C SER A 328 4.65 -10.74 -24.62
N SER A 329 5.05 -10.95 -23.37
CA SER A 329 5.51 -12.23 -22.83
C SER A 329 4.39 -13.24 -22.56
N GLY A 330 3.12 -12.83 -22.63
CA GLY A 330 1.96 -13.62 -22.20
C GLY A 330 1.75 -13.63 -20.68
N ALA A 331 2.50 -12.82 -19.92
CA ALA A 331 2.26 -12.67 -18.48
C ALA A 331 0.86 -12.06 -18.24
N PRO A 332 0.19 -12.38 -17.09
CA PRO A 332 -1.17 -11.93 -16.81
C PRO A 332 -1.22 -10.47 -16.35
N ALA A 333 -0.72 -9.57 -17.19
CA ALA A 333 -0.70 -8.12 -16.94
C ALA A 333 -1.37 -7.35 -18.07
N MET A 334 -2.13 -6.32 -17.72
CA MET A 334 -2.85 -5.45 -18.63
C MET A 334 -2.67 -3.98 -18.24
N LEU A 335 -2.40 -3.15 -19.24
CA LEU A 335 -2.26 -1.71 -19.08
C LEU A 335 -3.30 -1.00 -19.95
N LEU A 336 -4.09 -0.13 -19.33
CA LEU A 336 -5.08 0.71 -19.99
C LEU A 336 -4.56 2.14 -20.01
N VAL A 337 -4.32 2.72 -21.17
CA VAL A 337 -3.78 4.09 -21.30
C VAL A 337 -4.80 4.95 -22.01
N GLN A 338 -5.18 6.07 -21.39
CA GLN A 338 -6.10 7.04 -22.00
C GLN A 338 -5.58 7.49 -23.37
N THR A 339 -6.46 7.53 -24.37
CA THR A 339 -6.07 7.62 -25.78
C THR A 339 -5.39 8.93 -26.18
N ASN A 340 -5.55 10.00 -25.42
CA ASN A 340 -4.91 11.29 -25.65
C ASN A 340 -3.49 11.44 -25.09
N ILE A 341 -3.04 10.49 -24.26
CA ILE A 341 -1.68 10.49 -23.70
C ILE A 341 -0.66 10.13 -24.79
N GLN A 342 0.48 10.82 -24.81
CA GLN A 342 1.59 10.48 -25.69
C GLN A 342 2.23 9.15 -25.24
N ARG A 343 2.61 8.31 -26.17
CA ARG A 343 3.18 6.99 -25.90
C ARG A 343 4.53 6.83 -26.57
N SER A 344 5.50 6.29 -25.87
CA SER A 344 6.77 5.85 -26.43
C SER A 344 7.07 4.44 -25.95
N THR A 345 7.57 3.61 -26.84
CA THR A 345 8.12 2.29 -26.50
C THR A 345 9.58 2.46 -26.13
N ILE A 346 9.99 2.01 -24.97
CA ILE A 346 11.40 1.85 -24.62
C ILE A 346 11.80 0.48 -25.16
N LEU A 347 12.73 0.46 -26.11
CA LEU A 347 13.25 -0.77 -26.72
C LEU A 347 14.12 -1.56 -25.74
#